data_566826e7724b274b7b4439792472ae10
#
_entry.id   566826e7724b274b7b4439792472ae10
#
_cell.length_a   1.000
_cell.length_b   1.000
_cell.length_c   1.000
_cell.angle_alpha   90.00
_cell.angle_beta   90.00
_cell.angle_gamma   90.00
#
_symmetry.space_group_name_H-M   'P 1'
#
loop_
_entity.id
_entity.type
_entity.pdbx_description
1 polymer ?
#
loop_
_entity_poly.entity_id
_entity_poly.type
_entity_poly.pdbx_seq_one_letter_code
_entity_poly.pdbx_strand_id
1 'polypeptide(L)' 'MNTYLVPVVDSDYIPFIIKVVAKGYKEAQEKIMKKFYEDYDWDLCVDWDDFIQQVINKDWNIGEISDKDDF' A
#
# COMPACT_ATOMS: atom_id res chain seq x y z
N MET A 1 -1.37 -1.39 -18.83
CA MET A 1 -1.26 -1.48 -17.37
C MET A 1 0.02 -0.83 -16.90
N ASN A 2 -0.04 -0.13 -15.79
CA ASN A 2 1.12 0.55 -15.23
C ASN A 2 1.59 -0.14 -13.96
N THR A 3 2.87 0.02 -13.66
CA THR A 3 3.45 -0.46 -12.40
C THR A 3 3.45 0.68 -11.39
N TYR A 4 2.89 0.42 -10.21
CA TYR A 4 2.84 1.39 -9.12
C TYR A 4 3.70 0.92 -7.96
N LEU A 5 4.38 1.86 -7.34
CA LEU A 5 5.26 1.62 -6.20
C LEU A 5 4.75 2.42 -5.01
N VAL A 6 4.82 1.83 -3.83
CA VAL A 6 4.54 2.54 -2.59
C VAL A 6 5.62 2.19 -1.56
N PRO A 7 6.29 3.20 -0.98
CA PRO A 7 7.26 2.96 0.09
C PRO A 7 6.54 2.75 1.42
N VAL A 8 7.00 1.78 2.18
CA VAL A 8 6.42 1.43 3.48
C VAL A 8 7.54 1.24 4.49
N VAL A 9 7.31 1.66 5.72
CA VAL A 9 8.20 1.39 6.85
C VAL A 9 7.38 0.67 7.91
N ASP A 10 7.83 -0.49 8.34
CA ASP A 10 7.10 -1.26 9.36
C ASP A 10 7.35 -0.75 10.78
N SER A 11 6.76 -1.40 11.78
CA SER A 11 6.89 -0.99 13.17
C SER A 11 8.30 -1.14 13.72
N ASP A 12 9.15 -1.91 13.07
CA ASP A 12 10.57 -2.07 13.43
C ASP A 12 11.47 -1.11 12.64
N TYR A 13 10.89 -0.13 11.95
CA TYR A 13 11.58 0.86 11.14
C TYR A 13 12.35 0.26 9.95
N ILE A 14 11.91 -0.90 9.45
CA ILE A 14 12.50 -1.53 8.28
C ILE A 14 11.76 -1.03 7.03
N PRO A 15 12.45 -0.30 6.13
CA PRO A 15 11.81 0.19 4.91
C PRO A 15 11.73 -0.90 3.84
N PHE A 16 10.63 -0.89 3.08
CA PHE A 16 10.51 -1.73 1.90
C PHE A 16 9.54 -1.09 0.91
N ILE A 17 9.49 -1.62 -0.30
CA ILE A 17 8.64 -1.09 -1.37
C ILE A 17 7.68 -2.18 -1.81
N ILE A 18 6.39 -1.82 -1.87
CA ILE A 18 5.36 -2.69 -2.44
C ILE A 18 5.14 -2.27 -3.89
N LYS A 19 5.14 -3.26 -4.77
CA LYS A 19 4.94 -3.06 -6.20
C LYS A 19 3.68 -3.79 -6.63
N VAL A 20 2.80 -3.08 -7.35
CA VAL A 20 1.59 -3.66 -7.92
C VAL A 20 1.44 -3.22 -9.36
N VAL A 21 0.79 -4.05 -10.17
CA VAL A 21 0.44 -3.72 -11.55
C VAL A 21 -1.06 -3.48 -11.61
N ALA A 22 -1.47 -2.34 -12.13
CA ALA A 22 -2.87 -1.95 -12.14
C ALA A 22 -3.18 -1.06 -13.34
N LYS A 23 -4.45 -0.93 -13.67
CA LYS A 23 -4.91 -0.10 -14.79
C LYS A 23 -4.89 1.38 -14.43
N GLY A 24 -4.97 1.72 -13.16
CA GLY A 24 -4.99 3.09 -12.69
C GLY A 24 -4.71 3.16 -11.20
N TYR A 25 -4.69 4.38 -10.70
CA TYR A 25 -4.31 4.68 -9.32
C TYR A 25 -5.25 4.02 -8.31
N LYS A 26 -6.56 4.08 -8.57
CA LYS A 26 -7.56 3.50 -7.66
C LYS A 26 -7.42 1.99 -7.55
N GLU A 27 -7.23 1.32 -8.68
CA GLU A 27 -7.01 -0.13 -8.69
C GLU A 27 -5.70 -0.49 -7.97
N ALA A 28 -4.67 0.36 -8.10
CA ALA A 28 -3.42 0.18 -7.37
C ALA A 28 -3.65 0.23 -5.87
N GLN A 29 -4.45 1.19 -5.38
CA GLN A 29 -4.82 1.27 -3.97
C GLN A 29 -5.52 -0.01 -3.50
N GLU A 30 -6.47 -0.50 -4.26
CA GLU A 30 -7.21 -1.72 -3.94
C GLU A 30 -6.28 -2.94 -3.86
N LYS A 31 -5.35 -3.07 -4.79
CA LYS A 31 -4.40 -4.17 -4.81
C LYS A 31 -3.41 -4.11 -3.64
N ILE A 32 -3.00 -2.91 -3.25
CA ILE A 32 -2.14 -2.73 -2.08
C ILE A 32 -2.88 -3.15 -0.81
N MET A 33 -4.12 -2.70 -0.63
CA MET A 33 -4.93 -3.08 0.53
C MET A 33 -5.12 -4.60 0.61
N LYS A 34 -5.40 -5.22 -0.53
CA LYS A 34 -5.57 -6.68 -0.61
C LYS A 34 -4.28 -7.41 -0.26
N LYS A 35 -3.14 -6.89 -0.69
CA LYS A 35 -1.85 -7.48 -0.38
C LYS A 35 -1.58 -7.49 1.12
N PHE A 36 -1.89 -6.42 1.82
CA PHE A 36 -1.75 -6.38 3.28
C PHE A 36 -2.71 -7.35 3.98
N TYR A 37 -3.92 -7.47 3.47
CA TYR A 37 -4.88 -8.44 3.98
C TYR A 37 -4.38 -9.88 3.81
N GLU A 38 -3.85 -10.23 2.66
CA GLU A 38 -3.43 -11.59 2.34
C GLU A 38 -2.08 -11.97 2.96
N ASP A 39 -1.10 -11.05 2.91
CA ASP A 39 0.29 -11.36 3.27
C ASP A 39 0.61 -11.05 4.73
N TYR A 40 -0.09 -10.10 5.35
CA TYR A 40 0.22 -9.62 6.70
C TYR A 40 -0.91 -9.82 7.70
N ASP A 41 -1.97 -10.51 7.33
CA ASP A 41 -3.15 -10.76 8.18
C ASP A 41 -3.81 -9.48 8.71
N TRP A 42 -3.73 -8.40 7.96
CA TRP A 42 -4.42 -7.16 8.31
C TRP A 42 -5.91 -7.28 8.00
N ASP A 43 -6.71 -6.46 8.66
CA ASP A 43 -8.15 -6.42 8.40
C ASP A 43 -8.43 -5.89 7.00
N LEU A 44 -9.47 -6.44 6.37
CA LEU A 44 -9.90 -5.96 5.08
C LEU A 44 -10.52 -4.58 5.23
N CYS A 45 -9.98 -3.61 4.51
CA CYS A 45 -10.38 -2.21 4.60
C CYS A 45 -11.46 -1.87 3.57
N VAL A 46 -12.36 -0.95 3.94
CA VAL A 46 -13.44 -0.50 3.06
C VAL A 46 -12.90 0.42 1.97
N ASP A 47 -11.97 1.32 2.32
CA ASP A 47 -11.38 2.27 1.40
C ASP A 47 -9.95 2.62 1.82
N TRP A 48 -9.31 3.49 1.05
CA TRP A 48 -7.93 3.89 1.30
C TRP A 48 -7.77 4.65 2.62
N ASP A 49 -8.73 5.49 2.99
CA ASP A 49 -8.67 6.23 4.26
C ASP A 49 -8.72 5.29 5.46
N ASP A 50 -9.57 4.26 5.39
CA ASP A 50 -9.64 3.22 6.41
C ASP A 50 -8.32 2.45 6.51
N PHE A 51 -7.73 2.14 5.37
CA PHE A 51 -6.43 1.48 5.32
C PHE A 51 -5.33 2.34 5.95
N ILE A 52 -5.29 3.63 5.66
CA ILE A 52 -4.30 4.55 6.24
C ILE A 52 -4.45 4.61 7.77
N GLN A 53 -5.68 4.62 8.28
CA GLN A 53 -5.90 4.57 9.74
C GLN A 53 -5.36 3.29 10.34
N GLN A 54 -5.51 2.16 9.67
CA GLN A 54 -4.95 0.91 10.14
C GLN A 54 -3.42 0.94 10.14
N VAL A 55 -2.81 1.52 9.11
CA VAL A 55 -1.35 1.71 9.03
C VAL A 55 -0.86 2.49 10.25
N ILE A 56 -1.51 3.60 10.57
CA ILE A 56 -1.15 4.45 11.70
C ILE A 56 -1.31 3.70 13.02
N ASN A 57 -2.41 2.97 13.17
CA ASN A 57 -2.71 2.24 14.41
C ASN A 57 -1.72 1.10 14.68
N LYS A 58 -1.06 0.61 13.66
CA LYS A 58 -0.04 -0.44 13.79
C LYS A 58 1.38 0.11 13.93
N ASP A 59 1.53 1.43 14.03
CA ASP A 59 2.83 2.12 14.08
C ASP A 59 3.65 1.92 12.80
N TRP A 60 2.99 1.70 11.69
CA TRP A 60 3.62 1.65 10.37
C TRP A 60 3.53 3.03 9.72
N ASN A 61 4.36 3.26 8.71
CA ASN A 61 4.31 4.45 7.88
C ASN A 61 4.22 4.04 6.42
N ILE A 62 3.46 4.81 5.64
CA ILE A 62 3.31 4.56 4.22
C ILE A 62 3.45 5.90 3.48
N GLY A 63 4.21 5.89 2.38
CA GLY A 63 4.37 7.06 1.53
C GLY A 63 3.33 7.11 0.43
N GLU A 64 3.54 8.01 -0.51
CA GLU A 64 2.63 8.17 -1.64
C GLU A 64 2.86 7.08 -2.68
N ILE A 65 1.78 6.66 -3.33
CA ILE A 65 1.87 5.73 -4.45
C ILE A 65 2.42 6.49 -5.65
N SER A 66 3.44 5.92 -6.29
CA SER A 66 4.07 6.49 -7.49
C SER A 66 3.84 5.58 -8.67
N ASP A 67 3.56 6.17 -9.84
CA ASP A 67 3.53 5.42 -11.09
C ASP A 67 4.98 5.32 -11.61
N LYS A 68 5.49 4.10 -11.70
CA LYS A 68 6.87 3.85 -12.15
C LYS A 68 7.11 4.40 -13.55
N ASP A 69 6.08 4.41 -14.39
CA ASP A 69 6.20 4.85 -15.78
C ASP A 69 6.26 6.38 -15.91
N ASP A 70 6.05 7.12 -14.82
CA ASP A 70 6.16 8.58 -14.77
C ASP A 70 7.58 9.08 -14.45
N PHE A 71 8.52 8.18 -14.27
CA PHE A 71 9.92 8.52 -13.97
C PHE A 71 10.81 8.50 -15.21
#